data_2ad4a344b69fb71f8060698d997e1f76
#
_entry.id   2ad4a344b69fb71f8060698d997e1f76
#
_cell.length_a   1.000
_cell.length_b   1.000
_cell.length_c   1.000
_cell.angle_alpha   90.00
_cell.angle_beta   90.00
_cell.angle_gamma   90.00
#
_symmetry.space_group_name_H-M   'P 1'
#
loop_
_entity.id
_entity.type
_entity.pdbx_description
1 polymer ?
#
loop_
_entity_poly.entity_id
_entity_poly.type
_entity_poly.pdbx_seq_one_letter_code
_entity_poly.pdbx_strand_id
1 'polypeptide(L)'
;MTNQKKRRFLSLLLTLLTACSLIAGTPLTAAGAQISARGSGNERAIPSQDIVILYTNDVHCGIDDNIGYAGLALYKRQMKRETPYVTLVDAGDAIQGAPIGTLSDGGYLIDIMNKVGYDFAVPGNHEFDYRMPRFLELAGKLDCGYYSCNFTSLATGKPVFAPYKMFSYGDTQVAFVGICTPESFTKSSPAYFQDGAGNYLYGFCEDNTGEALYSRIQETVDAARAAGADYIIAVGHLGENGITERWSSDRVVAATSGIDALIDGHSHETVPAKMVKNKEGREILITQTGTKLENIGKMTIKTDGTIKAELVAQVPGDSPQVEYTVRKGDSLSRIAKRELGSYDRWTELYAANRSLITDPDLLRTGMKLVIPGSVLINAEGKAVDYATDAYIKGIEKQYQETLKVVLGYSDYNLTTLNPATGQRAIRNAETNLGDLTADAYRMVLGADIGLSNGGGIRADIKTGNITYNDTLAVFPYGNMGCVVEATG
;
A
#
# COMPACT_ATOMS: atom_id res chain seq x y z
N MET A 1 55.68 2.88 -23.36
CA MET A 1 55.24 2.53 -22.00
C MET A 1 55.78 1.17 -21.64
N THR A 2 56.66 1.13 -20.63
CA THR A 2 57.40 -0.07 -20.25
C THR A 2 56.52 -1.12 -19.56
N ASN A 3 56.86 -2.40 -19.69
CA ASN A 3 56.13 -3.55 -19.15
C ASN A 3 55.80 -3.46 -17.64
N GLN A 4 56.50 -2.63 -16.88
CA GLN A 4 56.21 -2.38 -15.47
C GLN A 4 54.94 -1.53 -15.24
N LYS A 5 54.61 -0.61 -16.13
CA LYS A 5 53.35 0.19 -16.03
C LYS A 5 52.10 -0.64 -16.37
N LYS A 6 52.24 -1.60 -17.29
CA LYS A 6 51.13 -2.54 -17.61
C LYS A 6 50.84 -3.52 -16.46
N ARG A 7 51.85 -3.99 -15.75
CA ARG A 7 51.68 -4.87 -14.58
C ARG A 7 51.04 -4.17 -13.37
N ARG A 8 51.34 -2.88 -13.13
CA ARG A 8 50.72 -2.08 -12.08
C ARG A 8 49.29 -1.71 -12.40
N PHE A 9 48.96 -1.49 -13.68
CA PHE A 9 47.56 -1.23 -14.11
C PHE A 9 46.69 -2.48 -14.03
N LEU A 10 47.23 -3.65 -14.37
CA LEU A 10 46.52 -4.92 -14.23
C LEU A 10 46.33 -5.34 -12.76
N SER A 11 47.28 -5.06 -11.90
CA SER A 11 47.16 -5.30 -10.46
C SER A 11 46.13 -4.37 -9.77
N LEU A 12 46.02 -3.10 -10.22
CA LEU A 12 44.98 -2.18 -9.72
C LEU A 12 43.59 -2.57 -10.22
N LEU A 13 43.46 -3.09 -11.44
CA LEU A 13 42.18 -3.55 -11.98
C LEU A 13 41.68 -4.85 -11.32
N LEU A 14 42.61 -5.77 -10.97
CA LEU A 14 42.27 -6.99 -10.23
C LEU A 14 41.89 -6.73 -8.77
N THR A 15 42.50 -5.71 -8.11
CA THR A 15 42.13 -5.31 -6.74
C THR A 15 40.82 -4.55 -6.69
N LEU A 16 40.41 -3.84 -7.76
CA LEU A 16 39.03 -3.25 -7.84
C LEU A 16 37.97 -4.31 -8.14
N LEU A 17 38.27 -5.36 -8.89
CA LEU A 17 37.32 -6.43 -9.19
C LEU A 17 37.12 -7.42 -8.02
N THR A 18 38.05 -7.54 -7.10
CA THR A 18 37.93 -8.35 -5.87
C THR A 18 37.30 -7.58 -4.70
N ALA A 19 37.18 -6.24 -4.77
CA ALA A 19 36.49 -5.43 -3.77
C ALA A 19 34.98 -5.28 -4.04
N CYS A 20 34.49 -5.64 -5.24
CA CYS A 20 33.06 -5.58 -5.60
C CYS A 20 32.29 -6.90 -5.37
N SER A 21 32.91 -7.96 -4.86
CA SER A 21 32.25 -9.27 -4.70
C SER A 21 32.01 -9.70 -3.25
N LEU A 22 32.04 -8.77 -2.30
CA LEU A 22 31.74 -9.03 -0.87
C LEU A 22 30.82 -7.95 -0.26
N ILE A 23 29.89 -7.38 -1.05
CA ILE A 23 28.71 -6.75 -0.49
C ILE A 23 27.60 -7.79 -0.61
N ALA A 24 27.64 -8.80 0.27
CA ALA A 24 26.46 -9.57 0.62
C ALA A 24 25.40 -8.55 1.05
N GLY A 25 24.27 -8.54 0.33
CA GLY A 25 23.25 -7.52 0.46
C GLY A 25 22.72 -7.41 1.89
N THR A 26 23.20 -6.44 2.62
CA THR A 26 22.45 -5.91 3.74
C THR A 26 21.24 -5.18 3.13
N PRO A 27 20.02 -5.46 3.57
CA PRO A 27 18.87 -4.71 3.09
C PRO A 27 19.12 -3.23 3.32
N LEU A 28 18.90 -2.40 2.30
CA LEU A 28 19.00 -0.96 2.43
C LEU A 28 17.82 -0.51 3.29
N THR A 29 18.05 -0.39 4.59
CA THR A 29 17.07 0.17 5.53
C THR A 29 17.48 1.61 5.80
N ALA A 30 16.57 2.56 5.57
CA ALA A 30 16.79 3.92 6.05
C ALA A 30 16.77 3.89 7.59
N ALA A 31 17.79 4.44 8.22
CA ALA A 31 17.89 4.49 9.68
C ALA A 31 16.74 5.33 10.26
N GLY A 32 15.86 4.68 11.02
CA GLY A 32 14.75 5.34 11.70
C GLY A 32 15.11 5.82 13.10
N ALA A 33 14.31 6.75 13.62
CA ALA A 33 14.40 7.15 15.03
C ALA A 33 13.74 6.10 15.94
N GLN A 34 14.04 6.17 17.23
CA GLN A 34 13.57 5.25 18.26
C GLN A 34 13.00 6.05 19.44
N ILE A 35 11.83 5.64 19.93
CA ILE A 35 11.21 6.22 21.13
C ILE A 35 11.03 5.18 22.22
N SER A 36 11.04 5.65 23.48
CA SER A 36 10.64 4.83 24.62
C SER A 36 9.15 5.03 24.89
N ALA A 37 8.40 3.95 24.88
CA ALA A 37 6.96 3.94 25.17
C ALA A 37 6.65 4.07 26.67
N ARG A 38 7.65 4.18 27.57
CA ARG A 38 7.45 4.29 29.00
C ARG A 38 6.86 5.65 29.37
N GLY A 39 5.56 5.70 29.70
CA GLY A 39 4.85 6.83 30.29
C GLY A 39 4.51 6.55 31.72
N SER A 40 4.34 7.58 32.54
CA SER A 40 3.98 7.52 33.95
C SER A 40 2.53 7.03 34.14
N GLY A 41 2.33 5.89 34.81
CA GLY A 41 1.03 5.44 35.32
C GLY A 41 0.48 4.18 34.66
N ASN A 42 0.51 3.10 35.34
CA ASN A 42 0.30 1.68 35.12
C ASN A 42 1.48 1.02 34.36
N GLU A 43 1.97 -0.07 34.95
CA GLU A 43 2.98 -0.91 34.29
C GLU A 43 2.36 -1.50 33.01
N ARG A 44 2.79 -0.99 31.86
CA ARG A 44 2.45 -1.56 30.55
C ARG A 44 3.07 -2.95 30.44
N ALA A 45 2.34 -3.89 29.87
CA ALA A 45 2.93 -5.17 29.53
C ALA A 45 4.03 -4.97 28.49
N ILE A 46 5.21 -5.49 28.78
CA ILE A 46 6.35 -5.49 27.86
C ILE A 46 6.29 -6.80 27.07
N PRO A 47 6.39 -6.75 25.71
CA PRO A 47 6.26 -7.96 24.93
C PRO A 47 7.39 -8.98 25.25
N SER A 48 7.05 -10.25 25.31
CA SER A 48 8.01 -11.35 25.54
C SER A 48 8.95 -11.59 24.35
N GLN A 49 8.53 -11.15 23.16
CA GLN A 49 9.30 -11.14 21.92
C GLN A 49 8.99 -9.85 21.16
N ASP A 50 9.87 -9.44 20.27
CA ASP A 50 9.63 -8.27 19.42
C ASP A 50 8.32 -8.41 18.63
N ILE A 51 7.47 -7.39 18.70
CA ILE A 51 6.27 -7.27 17.85
C ILE A 51 6.63 -6.48 16.62
N VAL A 52 6.48 -7.08 15.45
CA VAL A 52 6.76 -6.47 14.15
C VAL A 52 5.45 -6.06 13.49
N ILE A 53 5.32 -4.76 13.19
CA ILE A 53 4.22 -4.18 12.44
C ILE A 53 4.77 -3.77 11.09
N LEU A 54 4.40 -4.50 10.03
CA LEU A 54 4.66 -4.12 8.65
C LEU A 54 3.54 -3.21 8.17
N TYR A 55 3.88 -2.24 7.32
CA TYR A 55 2.86 -1.30 6.82
C TYR A 55 3.15 -0.83 5.41
N THR A 56 2.05 -0.45 4.72
CA THR A 56 2.02 0.18 3.41
C THR A 56 1.09 1.38 3.45
N ASN A 57 1.27 2.30 2.53
CA ASN A 57 0.36 3.40 2.23
C ASN A 57 0.47 3.76 0.75
N ASP A 58 -0.58 4.36 0.18
CA ASP A 58 -0.58 4.95 -1.16
C ASP A 58 -0.04 4.00 -2.24
N VAL A 59 -0.45 2.71 -2.18
CA VAL A 59 0.01 1.72 -3.15
C VAL A 59 -0.55 1.99 -4.55
N HIS A 60 -1.73 2.62 -4.65
CA HIS A 60 -2.31 3.10 -5.92
C HIS A 60 -2.26 2.08 -7.04
N CYS A 61 -2.71 0.86 -6.77
CA CYS A 61 -2.68 -0.24 -7.73
C CYS A 61 -1.28 -0.64 -8.23
N GLY A 62 -0.20 -0.22 -7.56
CA GLY A 62 1.18 -0.58 -7.88
C GLY A 62 1.49 -2.04 -7.52
N ILE A 63 0.84 -2.99 -8.21
CA ILE A 63 0.85 -4.41 -7.84
C ILE A 63 2.22 -5.07 -7.99
N ASP A 64 3.01 -4.62 -8.95
CA ASP A 64 4.38 -5.06 -9.29
C ASP A 64 5.37 -3.89 -9.37
N ASP A 65 4.92 -2.65 -9.15
CA ASP A 65 5.80 -1.47 -9.04
C ASP A 65 6.78 -1.66 -7.87
N ASN A 66 8.01 -1.18 -8.01
CA ASN A 66 9.06 -1.22 -6.98
C ASN A 66 9.19 -2.61 -6.32
N ILE A 67 8.85 -2.76 -5.02
CA ILE A 67 8.87 -4.05 -4.31
C ILE A 67 7.72 -4.94 -4.76
N GLY A 68 6.55 -4.36 -5.01
CA GLY A 68 5.31 -5.06 -5.36
C GLY A 68 4.72 -5.91 -4.23
N TYR A 69 3.45 -6.31 -4.39
CA TYR A 69 2.76 -7.13 -3.37
C TYR A 69 3.39 -8.51 -3.18
N ALA A 70 4.00 -9.09 -4.22
CA ALA A 70 4.68 -10.37 -4.10
C ALA A 70 5.98 -10.27 -3.28
N GLY A 71 6.70 -9.14 -3.37
CA GLY A 71 7.83 -8.83 -2.49
C GLY A 71 7.39 -8.58 -1.04
N LEU A 72 6.31 -7.84 -0.84
CA LEU A 72 5.73 -7.61 0.48
C LEU A 72 5.31 -8.94 1.16
N ALA A 73 4.66 -9.84 0.42
CA ALA A 73 4.28 -11.15 0.93
C ALA A 73 5.50 -11.99 1.34
N LEU A 74 6.59 -11.94 0.56
CA LEU A 74 7.85 -12.56 0.91
C LEU A 74 8.41 -11.99 2.22
N TYR A 75 8.49 -10.65 2.33
CA TYR A 75 9.04 -10.00 3.51
C TYR A 75 8.23 -10.29 4.77
N LYS A 76 6.89 -10.24 4.69
CA LYS A 76 5.99 -10.65 5.79
C LYS A 76 6.31 -12.07 6.26
N ARG A 77 6.54 -13.00 5.32
CA ARG A 77 6.89 -14.38 5.66
C ARG A 77 8.29 -14.50 6.28
N GLN A 78 9.26 -13.70 5.85
CA GLN A 78 10.58 -13.65 6.47
C GLN A 78 10.47 -13.22 7.93
N MET A 79 9.73 -12.14 8.20
CA MET A 79 9.51 -11.65 9.58
C MET A 79 8.79 -12.67 10.45
N LYS A 80 7.81 -13.43 9.92
CA LYS A 80 7.14 -14.51 10.64
C LYS A 80 8.05 -15.69 11.05
N ARG A 81 9.27 -15.76 10.52
CA ARG A 81 10.29 -16.73 10.97
C ARG A 81 11.12 -16.19 12.12
N GLU A 82 11.24 -14.86 12.23
CA GLU A 82 11.99 -14.20 13.30
C GLU A 82 11.16 -14.08 14.58
N THR A 83 9.86 -13.78 14.43
CA THR A 83 8.91 -13.68 15.55
C THR A 83 7.51 -14.16 15.10
N PRO A 84 6.72 -14.81 16.01
CA PRO A 84 5.32 -15.11 15.72
C PRO A 84 4.42 -13.87 15.69
N TYR A 85 4.89 -12.74 16.21
CA TYR A 85 4.15 -11.51 16.42
C TYR A 85 4.35 -10.55 15.25
N VAL A 86 3.75 -10.86 14.10
CA VAL A 86 3.82 -10.05 12.87
C VAL A 86 2.42 -9.67 12.43
N THR A 87 2.19 -8.36 12.26
CA THR A 87 0.95 -7.78 11.75
C THR A 87 1.27 -6.92 10.52
N LEU A 88 0.42 -6.95 9.50
CA LEU A 88 0.53 -6.14 8.30
C LEU A 88 -0.67 -5.20 8.23
N VAL A 89 -0.41 -3.89 8.14
CA VAL A 89 -1.44 -2.86 8.08
C VAL A 89 -1.32 -2.03 6.80
N ASP A 90 -2.45 -1.49 6.34
CA ASP A 90 -2.52 -0.55 5.22
C ASP A 90 -3.06 0.81 5.70
N ALA A 91 -2.36 1.88 5.34
CA ALA A 91 -2.74 3.24 5.69
C ALA A 91 -3.46 3.97 4.53
N GLY A 92 -4.14 3.22 3.65
CA GLY A 92 -5.08 3.73 2.65
C GLY A 92 -4.50 3.99 1.26
N ASP A 93 -5.40 4.32 0.34
CA ASP A 93 -5.14 4.57 -1.08
C ASP A 93 -4.51 3.36 -1.81
N ALA A 94 -5.06 2.17 -1.57
CA ALA A 94 -4.57 0.94 -2.19
C ALA A 94 -5.22 0.64 -3.54
N ILE A 95 -6.55 0.88 -3.68
CA ILE A 95 -7.37 0.23 -4.71
C ILE A 95 -7.56 1.02 -6.01
N GLN A 96 -7.08 2.27 -6.08
CA GLN A 96 -7.23 3.16 -7.23
C GLN A 96 -5.87 3.71 -7.67
N GLY A 97 -5.66 3.93 -8.97
CA GLY A 97 -4.45 4.58 -9.51
C GLY A 97 -3.87 3.97 -10.78
N ALA A 98 -4.33 2.77 -11.21
CA ALA A 98 -3.89 2.13 -12.45
C ALA A 98 -5.02 1.33 -13.11
N PRO A 99 -4.86 0.89 -14.37
CA PRO A 99 -5.89 0.18 -15.13
C PRO A 99 -6.50 -1.02 -14.43
N ILE A 100 -5.72 -1.79 -13.67
CA ILE A 100 -6.22 -2.95 -12.93
C ILE A 100 -7.30 -2.57 -11.89
N GLY A 101 -7.12 -1.42 -11.22
CA GLY A 101 -8.13 -0.87 -10.31
C GLY A 101 -9.40 -0.47 -11.04
N THR A 102 -9.27 0.32 -12.12
CA THR A 102 -10.39 0.81 -12.92
C THR A 102 -11.19 -0.33 -13.57
N LEU A 103 -10.52 -1.36 -14.12
CA LEU A 103 -11.18 -2.49 -14.77
C LEU A 103 -12.00 -3.36 -13.83
N SER A 104 -11.68 -3.37 -12.56
CA SER A 104 -12.34 -4.20 -11.54
C SER A 104 -13.13 -3.38 -10.51
N ASP A 105 -13.18 -2.03 -10.70
CA ASP A 105 -13.67 -1.11 -9.66
C ASP A 105 -13.08 -1.47 -8.29
N GLY A 106 -11.74 -1.62 -8.22
CA GLY A 106 -10.97 -1.96 -7.03
C GLY A 106 -10.97 -3.46 -6.63
N GLY A 107 -11.79 -4.30 -7.26
CA GLY A 107 -11.98 -5.69 -6.83
C GLY A 107 -10.71 -6.53 -6.82
N TYR A 108 -9.90 -6.47 -7.88
CA TYR A 108 -8.64 -7.22 -7.95
C TYR A 108 -7.64 -6.84 -6.85
N LEU A 109 -7.64 -5.58 -6.43
CA LEU A 109 -6.75 -5.12 -5.36
C LEU A 109 -7.16 -5.72 -4.01
N ILE A 110 -8.45 -5.77 -3.71
CA ILE A 110 -8.98 -6.45 -2.52
C ILE A 110 -8.58 -7.93 -2.51
N ASP A 111 -8.71 -8.62 -3.65
CA ASP A 111 -8.29 -10.03 -3.77
C ASP A 111 -6.79 -10.20 -3.55
N ILE A 112 -5.96 -9.28 -4.05
CA ILE A 112 -4.51 -9.29 -3.83
C ILE A 112 -4.18 -8.98 -2.37
N MET A 113 -4.83 -7.98 -1.75
CA MET A 113 -4.65 -7.66 -0.32
C MET A 113 -5.02 -8.86 0.56
N ASN A 114 -6.12 -9.57 0.27
CA ASN A 114 -6.50 -10.80 0.95
C ASN A 114 -5.45 -11.90 0.76
N LYS A 115 -4.92 -12.05 -0.46
CA LYS A 115 -3.85 -13.02 -0.77
C LYS A 115 -2.57 -12.76 0.00
N VAL A 116 -2.15 -11.50 0.14
CA VAL A 116 -0.98 -11.07 0.94
C VAL A 116 -1.29 -11.21 2.43
N GLY A 117 -2.55 -11.08 2.80
CA GLY A 117 -3.07 -11.27 4.15
C GLY A 117 -2.84 -10.05 5.02
N TYR A 118 -3.41 -8.91 4.65
CA TYR A 118 -3.48 -7.75 5.54
C TYR A 118 -4.30 -8.08 6.78
N ASP A 119 -3.93 -7.47 7.90
CA ASP A 119 -4.53 -7.73 9.21
C ASP A 119 -5.39 -6.54 9.69
N PHE A 120 -5.15 -5.34 9.09
CA PHE A 120 -5.84 -4.08 9.37
C PHE A 120 -5.69 -3.14 8.16
N ALA A 121 -6.72 -2.35 7.85
CA ALA A 121 -6.67 -1.33 6.80
C ALA A 121 -7.50 -0.10 7.17
N VAL A 122 -7.06 1.07 6.70
CA VAL A 122 -7.82 2.34 6.78
C VAL A 122 -8.22 2.77 5.39
N PRO A 123 -9.41 3.36 5.18
CA PRO A 123 -9.68 3.98 3.91
C PRO A 123 -8.88 5.29 3.76
N GLY A 124 -8.21 5.44 2.62
CA GLY A 124 -7.74 6.75 2.14
C GLY A 124 -8.85 7.47 1.37
N ASN A 125 -8.50 8.54 0.66
CA ASN A 125 -9.50 9.28 -0.12
C ASN A 125 -9.84 8.56 -1.43
N HIS A 126 -8.95 7.77 -1.99
CA HIS A 126 -9.16 7.06 -3.25
C HIS A 126 -9.91 5.74 -3.11
N GLU A 127 -10.15 5.22 -1.92
CA GLU A 127 -11.09 4.14 -1.68
C GLU A 127 -12.53 4.52 -2.06
N PHE A 128 -12.88 5.80 -2.03
CA PHE A 128 -14.21 6.31 -2.37
C PHE A 128 -14.43 6.56 -3.86
N ASP A 129 -13.40 6.49 -4.71
CA ASP A 129 -13.47 6.86 -6.13
C ASP A 129 -14.41 5.95 -6.96
N TYR A 130 -14.63 4.73 -6.50
CA TYR A 130 -15.65 3.83 -7.09
C TYR A 130 -17.03 4.01 -6.48
N ARG A 131 -17.30 5.11 -5.76
CA ARG A 131 -18.54 5.50 -5.09
C ARG A 131 -18.89 4.64 -3.88
N MET A 132 -19.69 5.17 -2.98
CA MET A 132 -20.03 4.54 -1.70
C MET A 132 -20.60 3.12 -1.80
N PRO A 133 -21.57 2.82 -2.72
CA PRO A 133 -22.10 1.45 -2.78
C PRO A 133 -21.02 0.42 -3.11
N ARG A 134 -20.12 0.76 -4.04
CA ARG A 134 -19.01 -0.14 -4.41
C ARG A 134 -17.97 -0.26 -3.31
N PHE A 135 -17.59 0.86 -2.70
CA PHE A 135 -16.65 0.83 -1.58
C PHE A 135 -17.16 -0.03 -0.41
N LEU A 136 -18.43 0.10 -0.03
CA LEU A 136 -19.01 -0.73 1.04
C LEU A 136 -19.06 -2.22 0.66
N GLU A 137 -19.30 -2.54 -0.62
CA GLU A 137 -19.19 -3.92 -1.12
C GLU A 137 -17.76 -4.45 -0.99
N LEU A 138 -16.76 -3.66 -1.41
CA LEU A 138 -15.34 -4.01 -1.30
C LEU A 138 -14.89 -4.16 0.16
N ALA A 139 -15.35 -3.27 1.04
CA ALA A 139 -15.09 -3.35 2.46
C ALA A 139 -15.60 -4.66 3.10
N GLY A 140 -16.77 -5.15 2.61
CA GLY A 140 -17.30 -6.46 3.02
C GLY A 140 -16.53 -7.67 2.45
N LYS A 141 -15.69 -7.46 1.42
CA LYS A 141 -14.84 -8.51 0.81
C LYS A 141 -13.41 -8.51 1.34
N LEU A 142 -12.95 -7.43 1.95
CA LEU A 142 -11.62 -7.36 2.52
C LEU A 142 -11.59 -8.17 3.84
N ASP A 143 -10.81 -9.23 3.88
CA ASP A 143 -10.77 -10.18 5.00
C ASP A 143 -10.44 -9.52 6.35
N CYS A 144 -9.53 -8.55 6.37
CA CYS A 144 -9.19 -7.82 7.59
C CYS A 144 -10.23 -6.75 7.96
N GLY A 145 -11.04 -6.28 6.99
CA GLY A 145 -11.94 -5.15 7.10
C GLY A 145 -11.23 -3.79 7.10
N TYR A 146 -12.02 -2.73 6.87
CA TYR A 146 -11.58 -1.34 7.06
C TYR A 146 -11.94 -0.85 8.46
N TYR A 147 -11.13 0.07 8.99
CA TYR A 147 -11.30 0.70 10.30
C TYR A 147 -11.19 2.22 10.18
N SER A 148 -12.08 2.95 10.83
CA SER A 148 -11.98 4.41 10.91
C SER A 148 -12.82 4.95 12.07
N CYS A 149 -12.21 5.78 12.92
CA CYS A 149 -12.92 6.42 14.03
C CYS A 149 -13.74 7.62 13.59
N ASN A 150 -13.35 8.29 12.50
CA ASN A 150 -13.91 9.57 12.06
C ASN A 150 -14.74 9.52 10.77
N PHE A 151 -14.71 8.45 9.99
CA PHE A 151 -15.65 8.25 8.88
C PHE A 151 -17.01 7.85 9.44
N THR A 152 -17.98 8.77 9.41
CA THR A 152 -19.23 8.67 10.15
C THR A 152 -20.46 8.72 9.25
N SER A 153 -21.52 8.03 9.65
CA SER A 153 -22.87 8.23 9.10
C SER A 153 -23.49 9.44 9.78
N LEU A 154 -23.87 10.46 9.02
CA LEU A 154 -24.48 11.68 9.56
C LEU A 154 -25.90 11.42 10.14
N ALA A 155 -26.57 10.38 9.65
CA ALA A 155 -27.89 9.99 10.20
C ALA A 155 -27.81 9.47 11.63
N THR A 156 -26.68 8.85 12.03
CA THR A 156 -26.52 8.22 13.35
C THR A 156 -25.45 8.89 14.21
N GLY A 157 -24.57 9.70 13.63
CA GLY A 157 -23.38 10.26 14.26
C GLY A 157 -22.32 9.23 14.65
N LYS A 158 -22.50 7.96 14.23
CA LYS A 158 -21.58 6.86 14.57
C LYS A 158 -20.61 6.59 13.42
N PRO A 159 -19.39 6.07 13.72
CA PRO A 159 -18.50 5.59 12.69
C PRO A 159 -19.14 4.50 11.83
N VAL A 160 -18.84 4.51 10.52
CA VAL A 160 -19.32 3.50 9.54
C VAL A 160 -18.60 2.16 9.76
N PHE A 161 -17.33 2.22 10.13
CA PHE A 161 -16.51 1.06 10.47
C PHE A 161 -16.15 1.06 11.96
N ALA A 162 -15.64 -0.07 12.46
CA ALA A 162 -15.09 -0.11 13.81
C ALA A 162 -13.94 0.91 13.94
N PRO A 163 -13.90 1.69 15.04
CA PRO A 163 -12.90 2.76 15.18
C PRO A 163 -11.49 2.26 15.43
N TYR A 164 -11.34 1.09 16.01
CA TYR A 164 -10.05 0.44 16.29
C TYR A 164 -10.20 -1.08 16.34
N LYS A 165 -9.06 -1.78 16.32
CA LYS A 165 -8.96 -3.23 16.52
C LYS A 165 -7.86 -3.53 17.54
N MET A 166 -8.15 -4.42 18.47
CA MET A 166 -7.19 -4.92 19.46
C MET A 166 -6.53 -6.20 18.97
N PHE A 167 -5.21 -6.27 19.08
CA PHE A 167 -4.42 -7.48 18.82
C PHE A 167 -3.67 -7.90 20.08
N SER A 168 -3.67 -9.20 20.37
CA SER A 168 -2.97 -9.80 21.50
C SER A 168 -1.68 -10.48 21.04
N TYR A 169 -0.58 -10.09 21.61
CA TYR A 169 0.76 -10.64 21.37
C TYR A 169 1.30 -11.23 22.69
N GLY A 170 0.87 -12.45 23.01
CA GLY A 170 1.02 -12.99 24.37
C GLY A 170 0.19 -12.16 25.34
N ASP A 171 0.84 -11.64 26.38
CA ASP A 171 0.19 -10.81 27.41
C ASP A 171 0.10 -9.32 27.00
N THR A 172 0.72 -8.91 25.88
CA THR A 172 0.72 -7.52 25.42
C THR A 172 -0.44 -7.24 24.48
N GLN A 173 -1.21 -6.19 24.75
CA GLN A 173 -2.34 -5.74 23.96
C GLN A 173 -1.97 -4.50 23.15
N VAL A 174 -2.11 -4.55 21.82
CA VAL A 174 -1.87 -3.41 20.92
C VAL A 174 -3.15 -3.04 20.22
N ALA A 175 -3.61 -1.80 20.38
CA ALA A 175 -4.73 -1.27 19.64
C ALA A 175 -4.23 -0.54 18.38
N PHE A 176 -4.82 -0.85 17.23
CA PHE A 176 -4.67 -0.08 16.00
C PHE A 176 -5.90 0.81 15.83
N VAL A 177 -5.71 2.11 15.79
CA VAL A 177 -6.79 3.12 15.64
C VAL A 177 -6.77 3.64 14.21
N GLY A 178 -7.87 3.48 13.47
CA GLY A 178 -7.98 3.94 12.08
C GLY A 178 -8.43 5.40 11.98
N ILE A 179 -7.81 6.18 11.08
CA ILE A 179 -8.12 7.60 10.86
C ILE A 179 -8.14 7.89 9.36
N CYS A 180 -9.30 8.34 8.82
CA CYS A 180 -9.43 8.85 7.46
C CYS A 180 -9.13 10.35 7.39
N THR A 181 -8.64 10.83 6.24
CA THR A 181 -8.52 12.26 6.00
C THR A 181 -9.88 12.92 5.72
N PRO A 182 -10.19 14.06 6.37
CA PRO A 182 -11.34 14.88 5.97
C PRO A 182 -11.22 15.45 4.54
N GLU A 183 -10.02 15.49 3.95
CA GLU A 183 -9.83 15.87 2.56
C GLU A 183 -10.49 14.92 1.55
N SER A 184 -10.99 13.75 1.99
CA SER A 184 -11.74 12.82 1.14
C SER A 184 -12.90 13.49 0.40
N PHE A 185 -13.56 14.50 0.97
CA PHE A 185 -14.58 15.28 0.28
C PHE A 185 -14.08 15.99 -0.97
N THR A 186 -12.87 16.50 -0.97
CA THR A 186 -12.31 17.33 -2.06
C THR A 186 -11.31 16.57 -2.94
N LYS A 187 -10.69 15.53 -2.41
CA LYS A 187 -9.71 14.71 -3.13
C LYS A 187 -10.36 13.56 -3.89
N SER A 188 -11.53 13.06 -3.41
CA SER A 188 -12.42 12.22 -4.19
C SER A 188 -13.53 13.11 -4.81
N SER A 189 -14.80 12.83 -4.60
CA SER A 189 -15.88 13.69 -5.08
C SER A 189 -16.94 13.88 -3.99
N PRO A 190 -17.34 15.14 -3.67
CA PRO A 190 -18.41 15.40 -2.71
C PRO A 190 -19.71 14.64 -3.01
N ALA A 191 -20.04 14.47 -4.31
CA ALA A 191 -21.23 13.77 -4.75
C ALA A 191 -21.27 12.28 -4.33
N TYR A 192 -20.13 11.67 -4.03
CA TYR A 192 -20.10 10.27 -3.60
C TYR A 192 -20.58 10.07 -2.17
N PHE A 193 -20.62 11.14 -1.38
CA PHE A 193 -21.06 11.15 0.02
C PHE A 193 -22.45 11.71 0.20
N GLN A 194 -23.18 12.02 -0.91
CA GLN A 194 -24.49 12.64 -0.92
C GLN A 194 -25.58 11.66 -1.41
N ASP A 195 -26.84 11.97 -1.05
CA ASP A 195 -28.02 11.37 -1.67
C ASP A 195 -28.35 12.04 -3.02
N GLY A 196 -29.37 11.53 -3.71
CA GLY A 196 -29.83 12.10 -5.00
C GLY A 196 -30.39 13.53 -4.93
N ALA A 197 -30.61 14.07 -3.73
CA ALA A 197 -31.02 15.45 -3.48
C ALA A 197 -29.89 16.37 -3.10
N GLY A 198 -28.65 15.85 -2.99
CA GLY A 198 -27.45 16.60 -2.63
C GLY A 198 -27.22 16.73 -1.13
N ASN A 199 -27.97 16.02 -0.28
CA ASN A 199 -27.74 16.03 1.16
C ASN A 199 -26.61 15.07 1.51
N TYR A 200 -25.66 15.50 2.35
CA TYR A 200 -24.59 14.65 2.81
C TYR A 200 -25.10 13.53 3.73
N LEU A 201 -24.71 12.31 3.44
CA LEU A 201 -25.02 11.11 4.22
C LEU A 201 -23.86 10.71 5.13
N TYR A 202 -22.64 11.12 4.78
CA TYR A 202 -21.40 10.77 5.47
C TYR A 202 -20.58 12.00 5.78
N GLY A 203 -19.73 11.92 6.80
CA GLY A 203 -18.79 12.94 7.22
C GLY A 203 -17.50 12.33 7.79
N PHE A 204 -16.47 13.17 7.95
CA PHE A 204 -15.14 12.75 8.42
C PHE A 204 -14.72 13.49 9.70
N CYS A 205 -15.67 14.01 10.47
CA CYS A 205 -15.44 14.89 11.61
C CYS A 205 -14.66 16.15 11.20
N GLU A 206 -14.98 16.67 10.02
CA GLU A 206 -14.40 17.87 9.47
C GLU A 206 -14.99 19.13 10.14
N ASP A 207 -14.14 20.10 10.43
CA ASP A 207 -14.51 21.45 10.81
C ASP A 207 -13.41 22.45 10.40
N ASN A 208 -13.64 23.73 10.67
CA ASN A 208 -12.69 24.79 10.32
C ASN A 208 -11.48 24.89 11.27
N THR A 209 -11.47 24.14 12.37
CA THR A 209 -10.44 24.19 13.42
C THR A 209 -9.63 22.91 13.52
N GLY A 210 -10.20 21.77 13.15
CA GLY A 210 -9.69 20.42 13.36
C GLY A 210 -10.14 19.78 14.68
N GLU A 211 -10.79 20.53 15.57
CA GLU A 211 -11.17 20.06 16.90
C GLU A 211 -12.14 18.87 16.88
N ALA A 212 -13.06 18.82 15.89
CA ALA A 212 -13.97 17.69 15.76
C ALA A 212 -13.20 16.38 15.47
N LEU A 213 -12.18 16.44 14.62
CA LEU A 213 -11.30 15.30 14.33
C LEU A 213 -10.48 14.91 15.57
N TYR A 214 -9.82 15.88 16.22
CA TYR A 214 -8.97 15.63 17.40
C TYR A 214 -9.77 15.02 18.55
N SER A 215 -10.96 15.55 18.82
CA SER A 215 -11.85 15.02 19.86
C SER A 215 -12.27 13.59 19.59
N ARG A 216 -12.64 13.28 18.35
CA ARG A 216 -13.03 11.93 17.95
C ARG A 216 -11.88 10.93 18.08
N ILE A 217 -10.66 11.33 17.70
CA ILE A 217 -9.46 10.49 17.86
C ILE A 217 -9.17 10.29 19.36
N GLN A 218 -9.22 11.34 20.18
CA GLN A 218 -8.98 11.24 21.62
C GLN A 218 -9.99 10.31 22.31
N GLU A 219 -11.29 10.44 22.01
CA GLU A 219 -12.34 9.54 22.52
C GLU A 219 -12.03 8.07 22.19
N THR A 220 -11.52 7.81 20.97
CA THR A 220 -11.18 6.45 20.52
C THR A 220 -9.94 5.92 21.22
N VAL A 221 -8.92 6.75 21.39
CA VAL A 221 -7.69 6.41 22.13
C VAL A 221 -8.02 6.08 23.58
N ASP A 222 -8.85 6.91 24.23
CA ASP A 222 -9.28 6.70 25.62
C ASP A 222 -10.08 5.40 25.76
N ALA A 223 -10.98 5.12 24.81
CA ALA A 223 -11.75 3.88 24.79
C ALA A 223 -10.85 2.65 24.60
N ALA A 224 -9.84 2.70 23.73
CA ALA A 224 -8.89 1.62 23.51
C ALA A 224 -8.03 1.39 24.79
N ARG A 225 -7.59 2.46 25.47
CA ARG A 225 -6.90 2.36 26.77
C ARG A 225 -7.78 1.74 27.83
N ALA A 226 -9.03 2.18 27.96
CA ALA A 226 -9.99 1.61 28.90
C ALA A 226 -10.30 0.15 28.62
N ALA A 227 -10.20 -0.29 27.35
CA ALA A 227 -10.31 -1.69 26.96
C ALA A 227 -9.04 -2.52 27.21
N GLY A 228 -7.97 -1.93 27.76
CA GLY A 228 -6.75 -2.62 28.17
C GLY A 228 -5.61 -2.60 27.16
N ALA A 229 -5.57 -1.64 26.24
CA ALA A 229 -4.44 -1.50 25.31
C ALA A 229 -3.16 -1.06 26.05
N ASP A 230 -2.09 -1.85 25.94
CA ASP A 230 -0.75 -1.48 26.40
C ASP A 230 -0.08 -0.49 25.45
N TYR A 231 -0.31 -0.65 24.15
CA TYR A 231 0.19 0.24 23.09
C TYR A 231 -0.96 0.66 22.18
N ILE A 232 -0.91 1.90 21.69
CA ILE A 232 -1.84 2.42 20.69
C ILE A 232 -1.05 2.92 19.49
N ILE A 233 -1.22 2.25 18.36
CA ILE A 233 -0.67 2.64 17.08
C ILE A 233 -1.80 3.26 16.25
N ALA A 234 -1.72 4.57 16.00
CA ALA A 234 -2.62 5.20 15.05
C ALA A 234 -2.18 4.82 13.63
N VAL A 235 -3.15 4.44 12.79
CA VAL A 235 -2.96 4.22 11.35
C VAL A 235 -3.83 5.25 10.66
N GLY A 236 -3.19 6.26 10.10
CA GLY A 236 -3.84 7.43 9.52
C GLY A 236 -3.63 7.52 8.02
N HIS A 237 -4.57 8.13 7.33
CA HIS A 237 -4.38 8.61 5.98
C HIS A 237 -4.58 10.12 6.02
N LEU A 238 -3.58 10.86 6.50
CA LEU A 238 -3.68 12.27 6.87
C LEU A 238 -2.70 13.17 6.09
N GLY A 239 -1.44 12.74 5.98
CA GLY A 239 -0.37 13.44 5.28
C GLY A 239 0.27 14.58 6.08
N GLU A 240 1.35 15.10 5.54
CA GLU A 240 2.14 16.20 6.12
C GLU A 240 2.12 17.45 5.25
N ASN A 241 2.66 17.39 4.03
CA ASN A 241 2.84 18.52 3.13
C ASN A 241 1.81 18.54 2.00
N GLY A 242 1.45 19.74 1.55
CA GLY A 242 0.51 19.92 0.45
C GLY A 242 -0.94 19.60 0.78
N ILE A 243 -1.26 19.46 2.08
CA ILE A 243 -2.57 19.13 2.63
C ILE A 243 -3.11 20.26 3.50
N THR A 244 -4.34 20.11 3.97
CA THR A 244 -4.95 21.06 4.90
C THR A 244 -4.31 20.93 6.28
N GLU A 245 -3.51 21.90 6.69
CA GLU A 245 -2.65 21.88 7.88
C GLU A 245 -3.36 21.36 9.14
N ARG A 246 -4.59 21.84 9.43
CA ARG A 246 -5.33 21.42 10.63
C ARG A 246 -5.68 19.93 10.68
N TRP A 247 -5.62 19.21 9.56
CA TRP A 247 -5.89 17.77 9.47
C TRP A 247 -4.64 16.94 9.27
N SER A 248 -3.45 17.57 9.27
CA SER A 248 -2.18 16.86 9.13
C SER A 248 -1.90 15.93 10.31
N SER A 249 -1.11 14.91 10.06
CA SER A 249 -0.63 13.97 11.09
C SER A 249 0.08 14.68 12.23
N ASP A 250 0.88 15.72 11.94
CA ASP A 250 1.55 16.56 12.94
C ASP A 250 0.55 17.24 13.89
N ARG A 251 -0.51 17.82 13.33
CA ARG A 251 -1.53 18.51 14.12
C ARG A 251 -2.37 17.56 14.94
N VAL A 252 -2.70 16.39 14.36
CA VAL A 252 -3.41 15.33 15.08
C VAL A 252 -2.59 14.86 16.28
N VAL A 253 -1.31 14.57 16.09
CA VAL A 253 -0.42 14.16 17.19
C VAL A 253 -0.29 15.27 18.22
N ALA A 254 -0.06 16.52 17.80
CA ALA A 254 0.11 17.66 18.70
C ALA A 254 -1.15 17.98 19.54
N ALA A 255 -2.33 17.66 19.01
CA ALA A 255 -3.62 17.94 19.66
C ALA A 255 -4.15 16.79 20.54
N THR A 256 -3.53 15.59 20.45
CA THR A 256 -4.00 14.38 21.15
C THR A 256 -2.98 13.87 22.17
N SER A 257 -3.39 12.93 23.00
CA SER A 257 -2.51 12.21 23.93
C SER A 257 -2.78 10.71 23.90
N GLY A 258 -1.86 9.89 24.43
CA GLY A 258 -2.05 8.46 24.56
C GLY A 258 -1.74 7.63 23.31
N ILE A 259 -1.52 8.23 22.14
CA ILE A 259 -0.96 7.55 20.95
C ILE A 259 0.52 7.27 21.22
N ASP A 260 1.01 6.08 20.85
CA ASP A 260 2.41 5.69 21.02
C ASP A 260 3.23 5.87 19.75
N ALA A 261 2.64 5.65 18.57
CA ALA A 261 3.21 5.96 17.25
C ALA A 261 2.09 6.13 16.22
N LEU A 262 2.38 6.79 15.10
CA LEU A 262 1.47 6.99 13.98
C LEU A 262 2.11 6.50 12.68
N ILE A 263 1.41 5.63 11.96
CA ILE A 263 1.68 5.20 10.58
C ILE A 263 0.76 6.04 9.69
N ASP A 264 1.32 6.71 8.68
CA ASP A 264 0.59 7.70 7.87
C ASP A 264 0.64 7.39 6.36
N GLY A 265 -0.13 8.12 5.58
CA GLY A 265 -0.21 8.11 4.13
C GLY A 265 -0.64 9.48 3.58
N HIS A 266 -1.25 9.49 2.38
CA HIS A 266 -1.88 10.66 1.72
C HIS A 266 -0.93 11.61 0.99
N SER A 267 0.17 12.03 1.60
CA SER A 267 1.10 12.99 0.98
C SER A 267 2.17 12.34 0.09
N HIS A 268 2.22 11.01 0.01
CA HIS A 268 3.18 10.20 -0.75
C HIS A 268 4.65 10.45 -0.36
N GLU A 269 4.90 10.90 0.85
CA GLU A 269 6.25 11.21 1.31
C GLU A 269 6.95 9.97 1.88
N THR A 270 8.26 9.93 1.72
CA THR A 270 9.11 8.92 2.36
C THR A 270 9.63 9.46 3.68
N VAL A 271 8.97 9.08 4.77
CA VAL A 271 9.29 9.52 6.15
C VAL A 271 9.69 8.31 6.98
N PRO A 272 10.98 7.98 7.10
CA PRO A 272 11.42 6.82 7.89
C PRO A 272 11.04 6.91 9.35
N ALA A 273 11.21 8.09 9.94
CA ALA A 273 10.81 8.40 11.30
C ALA A 273 10.91 9.91 11.56
N LYS A 274 9.82 10.50 12.01
CA LYS A 274 9.72 11.91 12.42
C LYS A 274 9.20 11.96 13.85
N MET A 275 9.76 12.84 14.67
CA MET A 275 9.31 13.03 16.04
C MET A 275 8.49 14.28 16.16
N VAL A 276 7.27 14.13 16.71
CA VAL A 276 6.34 15.23 16.98
C VAL A 276 5.91 15.16 18.42
N LYS A 277 5.91 16.30 19.11
CA LYS A 277 5.43 16.37 20.50
C LYS A 277 3.91 16.36 20.54
N ASN A 278 3.36 15.45 21.32
CA ASN A 278 1.94 15.39 21.60
C ASN A 278 1.48 16.49 22.58
N LYS A 279 0.19 16.54 22.88
CA LYS A 279 -0.43 17.51 23.81
C LYS A 279 0.23 17.55 25.20
N GLU A 280 0.84 16.46 25.63
CA GLU A 280 1.52 16.32 26.93
C GLU A 280 3.04 16.58 26.82
N GLY A 281 3.55 16.92 25.65
CA GLY A 281 4.97 17.17 25.39
C GLY A 281 5.82 15.89 25.17
N ARG A 282 5.19 14.72 25.09
CA ARG A 282 5.86 13.45 24.78
C ARG A 282 6.12 13.36 23.27
N GLU A 283 7.30 12.94 22.87
CA GLU A 283 7.66 12.69 21.49
C GLU A 283 6.97 11.42 20.96
N ILE A 284 6.26 11.55 19.84
CA ILE A 284 5.55 10.49 19.13
C ILE A 284 6.19 10.33 17.76
N LEU A 285 6.47 9.09 17.39
CA LEU A 285 7.02 8.73 16.10
C LEU A 285 5.93 8.71 15.03
N ILE A 286 6.15 9.44 13.93
CA ILE A 286 5.34 9.39 12.69
C ILE A 286 6.21 8.78 11.58
N THR A 287 5.60 7.95 10.73
CA THR A 287 6.29 7.29 9.62
C THR A 287 5.38 7.12 8.41
N GLN A 288 5.97 7.16 7.19
CA GLN A 288 5.27 7.01 5.92
C GLN A 288 6.21 6.36 4.88
N THR A 289 5.70 5.52 3.96
CA THR A 289 6.53 4.65 3.10
C THR A 289 6.81 5.19 1.70
N GLY A 290 6.32 6.37 1.35
CA GLY A 290 6.29 6.85 -0.04
C GLY A 290 5.02 6.42 -0.75
N THR A 291 5.12 5.96 -1.98
CA THR A 291 3.99 5.49 -2.80
C THR A 291 4.36 4.22 -3.56
N LYS A 292 3.38 3.48 -4.07
CA LYS A 292 3.57 2.32 -4.97
C LYS A 292 4.61 1.31 -4.49
N LEU A 293 4.61 1.02 -3.19
CA LEU A 293 5.55 0.09 -2.56
C LEU A 293 7.04 0.43 -2.83
N GLU A 294 7.39 1.74 -2.90
CA GLU A 294 8.79 2.17 -2.90
C GLU A 294 9.54 1.61 -1.69
N ASN A 295 8.84 1.53 -0.56
CA ASN A 295 9.32 0.92 0.66
C ASN A 295 8.23 0.08 1.32
N ILE A 296 8.64 -0.91 2.09
CA ILE A 296 7.84 -1.52 3.14
C ILE A 296 8.20 -0.85 4.44
N GLY A 297 7.22 -0.36 5.17
CA GLY A 297 7.45 0.12 6.52
C GLY A 297 7.57 -1.04 7.50
N LYS A 298 8.51 -0.94 8.44
CA LYS A 298 8.69 -1.90 9.54
C LYS A 298 8.80 -1.14 10.86
N MET A 299 7.76 -1.22 11.67
CA MET A 299 7.76 -0.74 13.04
C MET A 299 7.95 -1.93 13.97
N THR A 300 8.77 -1.79 14.99
CA THR A 300 9.05 -2.85 15.96
C THR A 300 8.83 -2.33 17.38
N ILE A 301 7.95 -2.98 18.14
CA ILE A 301 7.87 -2.81 19.59
C ILE A 301 8.80 -3.84 20.20
N LYS A 302 9.87 -3.36 20.81
CA LYS A 302 10.94 -4.19 21.37
C LYS A 302 10.58 -4.77 22.73
N THR A 303 11.28 -5.83 23.12
CA THR A 303 11.18 -6.48 24.44
C THR A 303 11.58 -5.57 25.61
N ASP A 304 12.12 -4.38 25.37
CA ASP A 304 12.35 -3.35 26.39
C ASP A 304 11.27 -2.25 26.41
N GLY A 305 10.25 -2.40 25.56
CA GLY A 305 9.14 -1.45 25.40
C GLY A 305 9.47 -0.25 24.51
N THR A 306 10.61 -0.22 23.82
CA THR A 306 10.92 0.83 22.84
C THR A 306 10.23 0.56 21.52
N ILE A 307 9.83 1.63 20.80
CA ILE A 307 9.28 1.57 19.46
C ILE A 307 10.31 2.14 18.48
N LYS A 308 10.59 1.38 17.42
CA LYS A 308 11.47 1.76 16.33
C LYS A 308 10.75 1.61 15.01
N ALA A 309 10.92 2.55 14.07
CA ALA A 309 10.48 2.41 12.69
C ALA A 309 11.67 2.49 11.73
N GLU A 310 11.58 1.75 10.65
CA GLU A 310 12.54 1.75 9.56
C GLU A 310 11.84 1.43 8.24
N LEU A 311 12.41 1.88 7.12
CA LEU A 311 11.91 1.61 5.79
C LEU A 311 12.81 0.61 5.07
N VAL A 312 12.18 -0.36 4.42
CA VAL A 312 12.84 -1.43 3.67
C VAL A 312 12.60 -1.19 2.19
N ALA A 313 13.62 -0.70 1.48
CA ALA A 313 13.54 -0.40 0.05
C ALA A 313 13.81 -1.63 -0.84
N GLN A 314 14.33 -2.71 -0.27
CA GLN A 314 14.62 -3.95 -1.01
C GLN A 314 14.42 -5.16 -0.10
N VAL A 315 13.68 -6.14 -0.60
CA VAL A 315 13.47 -7.40 0.11
C VAL A 315 14.70 -8.30 -0.07
N PRO A 316 15.29 -8.82 1.02
CA PRO A 316 16.42 -9.73 0.91
C PRO A 316 16.08 -11.00 0.11
N GLY A 317 16.93 -11.34 -0.86
CA GLY A 317 16.81 -12.57 -1.65
C GLY A 317 17.38 -13.82 -0.99
N ASP A 318 17.99 -13.71 0.17
CA ASP A 318 18.86 -14.72 0.78
C ASP A 318 18.11 -15.81 1.57
N SER A 319 16.78 -15.82 1.55
CA SER A 319 16.05 -16.92 2.18
C SER A 319 16.28 -18.18 1.35
N PRO A 320 16.94 -19.22 1.90
CA PRO A 320 17.12 -20.47 1.19
C PRO A 320 15.76 -21.04 0.80
N GLN A 321 15.67 -21.62 -0.39
CA GLN A 321 14.49 -22.39 -0.78
C GLN A 321 14.16 -23.36 0.36
N VAL A 322 12.96 -23.27 0.91
CA VAL A 322 12.53 -24.24 1.93
C VAL A 322 12.23 -25.54 1.22
N GLU A 323 13.15 -26.50 1.35
CA GLU A 323 12.91 -27.87 0.92
C GLU A 323 12.22 -28.62 2.05
N TYR A 324 11.16 -29.30 1.71
CA TYR A 324 10.51 -30.27 2.58
C TYR A 324 10.81 -31.69 2.10
N THR A 325 11.35 -32.51 2.99
CA THR A 325 11.53 -33.94 2.67
C THR A 325 10.27 -34.72 3.04
N VAL A 326 9.63 -35.32 2.04
CA VAL A 326 8.40 -36.10 2.19
C VAL A 326 8.62 -37.26 3.18
N ARG A 327 7.74 -37.36 4.17
CA ARG A 327 7.76 -38.40 5.20
C ARG A 327 6.69 -39.45 4.92
N LYS A 328 6.84 -40.63 5.47
CA LYS A 328 5.84 -41.70 5.37
C LYS A 328 4.47 -41.23 5.89
N GLY A 329 3.44 -41.36 5.07
CA GLY A 329 2.07 -40.91 5.35
C GLY A 329 1.75 -39.48 5.04
N ASP A 330 2.70 -38.73 4.44
CA ASP A 330 2.42 -37.39 3.91
C ASP A 330 1.54 -37.46 2.66
N SER A 331 0.73 -36.40 2.50
CA SER A 331 0.05 -36.05 1.25
C SER A 331 0.31 -34.56 0.96
N LEU A 332 0.16 -34.13 -0.29
CA LEU A 332 0.32 -32.72 -0.65
C LEU A 332 -0.54 -31.80 0.22
N SER A 333 -1.79 -32.17 0.49
CA SER A 333 -2.69 -31.38 1.33
C SER A 333 -2.24 -31.30 2.80
N ARG A 334 -1.70 -32.40 3.38
CA ARG A 334 -1.16 -32.38 4.74
C ARG A 334 0.11 -31.55 4.85
N ILE A 335 0.99 -31.65 3.84
CA ILE A 335 2.19 -30.82 3.77
C ILE A 335 1.78 -29.36 3.60
N ALA A 336 0.84 -29.05 2.71
CA ALA A 336 0.31 -27.69 2.52
C ALA A 336 -0.30 -27.13 3.82
N LYS A 337 -1.09 -27.92 4.55
CA LYS A 337 -1.61 -27.47 5.87
C LYS A 337 -0.50 -27.09 6.83
N ARG A 338 0.57 -27.90 6.89
CA ARG A 338 1.68 -27.70 7.84
C ARG A 338 2.60 -26.54 7.41
N GLU A 339 2.97 -26.50 6.13
CA GLU A 339 3.99 -25.56 5.64
C GLU A 339 3.39 -24.25 5.08
N LEU A 340 2.13 -24.30 4.63
CA LEU A 340 1.44 -23.16 3.98
C LEU A 340 0.19 -22.70 4.76
N GLY A 341 -0.19 -23.39 5.82
CA GLY A 341 -1.29 -23.01 6.71
C GLY A 341 -2.69 -23.49 6.31
N SER A 342 -2.91 -23.99 5.07
CA SER A 342 -4.21 -24.50 4.60
C SER A 342 -4.08 -25.81 3.82
N TYR A 343 -5.08 -26.71 3.95
CA TYR A 343 -5.16 -27.93 3.13
C TYR A 343 -5.36 -27.59 1.64
N ASP A 344 -6.14 -26.57 1.33
CA ASP A 344 -6.51 -26.20 -0.05
C ASP A 344 -5.32 -25.69 -0.87
N ARG A 345 -4.24 -25.25 -0.21
CA ARG A 345 -3.01 -24.82 -0.84
C ARG A 345 -2.13 -25.95 -1.39
N TRP A 346 -2.63 -27.21 -1.38
CA TRP A 346 -1.93 -28.35 -2.00
C TRP A 346 -1.70 -28.15 -3.49
N THR A 347 -2.59 -27.43 -4.17
CA THR A 347 -2.45 -27.11 -5.59
C THR A 347 -1.25 -26.21 -5.89
N GLU A 348 -0.94 -25.27 -4.98
CA GLU A 348 0.24 -24.43 -5.06
C GLU A 348 1.52 -25.26 -4.87
N LEU A 349 1.51 -26.14 -3.86
CA LEU A 349 2.62 -27.07 -3.61
C LEU A 349 2.86 -28.00 -4.79
N TYR A 350 1.79 -28.51 -5.41
CA TYR A 350 1.87 -29.34 -6.62
C TYR A 350 2.42 -28.55 -7.81
N ALA A 351 1.91 -27.35 -8.06
CA ALA A 351 2.37 -26.48 -9.14
C ALA A 351 3.86 -26.16 -9.05
N ALA A 352 4.37 -25.88 -7.85
CA ALA A 352 5.78 -25.59 -7.60
C ALA A 352 6.71 -26.81 -7.82
N ASN A 353 6.15 -28.04 -7.82
CA ASN A 353 6.89 -29.27 -7.90
C ASN A 353 6.49 -30.14 -9.11
N ARG A 354 5.83 -29.58 -10.12
CA ARG A 354 5.35 -30.33 -11.31
C ARG A 354 6.42 -31.06 -12.07
N SER A 355 7.65 -30.60 -12.02
CA SER A 355 8.80 -31.29 -12.63
C SER A 355 9.20 -32.56 -11.87
N LEU A 356 8.86 -32.66 -10.59
CA LEU A 356 9.18 -33.79 -9.72
C LEU A 356 7.97 -34.72 -9.50
N ILE A 357 6.76 -34.14 -9.48
CA ILE A 357 5.51 -34.84 -9.20
C ILE A 357 4.66 -34.83 -10.47
N THR A 358 4.56 -35.98 -11.12
CA THR A 358 3.70 -36.17 -12.33
C THR A 358 2.25 -36.44 -11.95
N ASP A 359 2.02 -37.10 -10.82
CA ASP A 359 0.72 -37.44 -10.27
C ASP A 359 0.64 -36.91 -8.82
N PRO A 360 -0.32 -36.03 -8.50
CA PRO A 360 -0.43 -35.42 -7.16
C PRO A 360 -0.73 -36.42 -6.04
N ASP A 361 -1.27 -37.60 -6.38
CA ASP A 361 -1.60 -38.64 -5.39
C ASP A 361 -0.42 -39.59 -5.13
N LEU A 362 0.68 -39.45 -5.87
CA LEU A 362 1.85 -40.32 -5.78
C LEU A 362 3.07 -39.63 -5.20
N LEU A 363 3.04 -39.32 -3.91
CA LEU A 363 4.23 -38.86 -3.18
C LEU A 363 5.11 -40.03 -2.73
N ARG A 364 6.43 -39.94 -3.00
CA ARG A 364 7.40 -40.91 -2.49
C ARG A 364 8.13 -40.35 -1.26
N THR A 365 8.20 -41.12 -0.19
CA THR A 365 9.02 -40.79 0.97
C THR A 365 10.46 -40.50 0.57
N GLY A 366 11.03 -39.44 1.08
CA GLY A 366 12.37 -38.96 0.73
C GLY A 366 12.43 -37.98 -0.43
N MET A 367 11.32 -37.73 -1.16
CA MET A 367 11.29 -36.66 -2.15
C MET A 367 11.50 -35.31 -1.48
N LYS A 368 12.31 -34.48 -2.10
CA LYS A 368 12.52 -33.09 -1.68
C LYS A 368 11.61 -32.18 -2.47
N LEU A 369 10.63 -31.62 -1.82
CA LEU A 369 9.68 -30.68 -2.39
C LEU A 369 10.10 -29.25 -2.08
N VAL A 370 10.05 -28.40 -3.09
CA VAL A 370 10.12 -26.95 -2.90
C VAL A 370 8.79 -26.49 -2.31
N ILE A 371 8.83 -25.89 -1.13
CA ILE A 371 7.65 -25.28 -0.54
C ILE A 371 7.35 -23.96 -1.28
N PRO A 372 6.17 -23.81 -1.89
CA PRO A 372 5.77 -22.56 -2.53
C PRO A 372 5.83 -21.43 -1.52
N GLY A 373 6.33 -20.32 -1.97
CA GLY A 373 6.65 -19.26 -1.06
C GLY A 373 8.13 -19.25 -0.65
N SER A 374 8.97 -20.13 -1.22
CA SER A 374 10.41 -19.91 -1.28
C SER A 374 10.70 -18.73 -2.22
N VAL A 375 11.81 -18.05 -1.97
CA VAL A 375 12.22 -16.88 -2.76
C VAL A 375 12.31 -17.25 -4.24
N LEU A 376 11.55 -16.54 -5.06
CA LEU A 376 11.71 -16.50 -6.51
C LEU A 376 12.39 -15.17 -6.85
N ILE A 377 13.40 -15.22 -7.70
CA ILE A 377 13.88 -14.00 -8.38
C ILE A 377 13.06 -13.90 -9.66
N ASN A 378 12.23 -12.89 -9.77
CA ASN A 378 11.39 -12.68 -10.95
C ASN A 378 12.19 -12.16 -12.16
N ALA A 379 11.53 -11.91 -13.29
CA ALA A 379 12.19 -11.46 -14.52
C ALA A 379 12.89 -10.08 -14.36
N GLU A 380 12.40 -9.25 -13.42
CA GLU A 380 12.96 -7.93 -13.08
C GLU A 380 14.10 -8.02 -12.06
N GLY A 381 14.51 -9.22 -11.64
CA GLY A 381 15.55 -9.42 -10.62
C GLY A 381 15.11 -9.18 -9.18
N LYS A 382 13.81 -9.08 -8.92
CA LYS A 382 13.24 -8.85 -7.58
C LYS A 382 12.99 -10.18 -6.87
N ALA A 383 13.26 -10.20 -5.56
CA ALA A 383 12.90 -11.32 -4.69
C ALA A 383 11.41 -11.26 -4.34
N VAL A 384 10.65 -12.30 -4.68
CA VAL A 384 9.20 -12.34 -4.54
C VAL A 384 8.70 -13.67 -3.95
N ASP A 385 7.51 -13.63 -3.35
CA ASP A 385 6.75 -14.82 -3.01
C ASP A 385 6.15 -15.47 -4.27
N TYR A 386 6.58 -16.69 -4.58
CA TYR A 386 6.16 -17.38 -5.79
C TYR A 386 4.64 -17.50 -5.94
N ALA A 387 3.94 -17.83 -4.85
CA ALA A 387 2.49 -18.06 -4.89
C ALA A 387 1.70 -16.76 -5.09
N THR A 388 2.19 -15.67 -4.53
CA THR A 388 1.59 -14.34 -4.71
C THR A 388 1.89 -13.79 -6.10
N ASP A 389 3.12 -13.93 -6.60
CA ASP A 389 3.52 -13.53 -7.95
C ASP A 389 2.70 -14.28 -9.03
N ALA A 390 2.57 -15.60 -8.88
CA ALA A 390 1.76 -16.42 -9.81
C ALA A 390 0.26 -16.04 -9.76
N TYR A 391 -0.25 -15.66 -8.60
CA TYR A 391 -1.64 -15.20 -8.44
C TYR A 391 -1.86 -13.86 -9.14
N ILE A 392 -0.98 -12.90 -8.94
CA ILE A 392 -1.02 -11.57 -9.60
C ILE A 392 -0.96 -11.73 -11.11
N LYS A 393 0.01 -12.53 -11.63
CA LYS A 393 0.12 -12.82 -13.06
C LYS A 393 -1.12 -13.51 -13.63
N GLY A 394 -1.82 -14.31 -12.83
CA GLY A 394 -3.10 -14.91 -13.18
C GLY A 394 -4.18 -13.87 -13.41
N ILE A 395 -4.28 -12.87 -12.53
CA ILE A 395 -5.19 -11.74 -12.66
C ILE A 395 -4.82 -10.91 -13.90
N GLU A 396 -3.56 -10.53 -14.05
CA GLU A 396 -3.08 -9.75 -15.20
C GLU A 396 -3.47 -10.40 -16.53
N LYS A 397 -3.30 -11.70 -16.65
CA LYS A 397 -3.66 -12.43 -17.86
C LYS A 397 -5.15 -12.35 -18.21
N GLN A 398 -6.04 -12.23 -17.22
CA GLN A 398 -7.49 -12.18 -17.44
C GLN A 398 -7.92 -10.92 -18.18
N TYR A 399 -7.26 -9.78 -17.95
CA TYR A 399 -7.65 -8.50 -18.54
C TYR A 399 -6.70 -8.00 -19.65
N GLN A 400 -5.54 -8.64 -19.85
CA GLN A 400 -4.56 -8.22 -20.88
C GLN A 400 -5.14 -8.13 -22.28
N GLU A 401 -6.01 -9.05 -22.67
CA GLU A 401 -6.65 -9.03 -23.99
C GLU A 401 -7.55 -7.79 -24.16
N THR A 402 -8.28 -7.42 -23.13
CA THR A 402 -9.11 -6.20 -23.11
C THR A 402 -8.22 -4.95 -23.23
N LEU A 403 -7.12 -4.90 -22.49
CA LEU A 403 -6.21 -3.76 -22.50
C LEU A 403 -5.53 -3.52 -23.86
N LYS A 404 -5.30 -4.56 -24.65
CA LYS A 404 -4.66 -4.50 -25.97
C LYS A 404 -5.59 -4.05 -27.10
N VAL A 405 -6.90 -3.90 -26.85
CA VAL A 405 -7.84 -3.45 -27.87
C VAL A 405 -7.42 -2.08 -28.38
N VAL A 406 -7.19 -1.99 -29.71
CA VAL A 406 -6.82 -0.72 -30.37
C VAL A 406 -8.05 0.12 -30.53
N LEU A 407 -8.05 1.32 -29.98
CA LEU A 407 -9.14 2.30 -30.04
C LEU A 407 -8.89 3.39 -31.09
N GLY A 408 -7.64 3.62 -31.45
CA GLY A 408 -7.25 4.68 -32.37
C GLY A 408 -5.77 4.62 -32.75
N TYR A 409 -5.32 5.66 -33.43
CA TYR A 409 -3.93 5.80 -33.88
C TYR A 409 -3.50 7.28 -33.83
N SER A 410 -2.25 7.54 -33.45
CA SER A 410 -1.65 8.87 -33.49
C SER A 410 -0.31 8.87 -34.22
N ASP A 411 -0.11 9.82 -35.13
CA ASP A 411 1.15 10.00 -35.85
C ASP A 411 2.26 10.66 -35.00
N TYR A 412 1.92 11.14 -33.83
CA TYR A 412 2.83 11.84 -32.91
C TYR A 412 2.52 11.53 -31.44
N ASN A 413 3.49 11.83 -30.57
CA ASN A 413 3.27 11.68 -29.13
C ASN A 413 2.23 12.70 -28.63
N LEU A 414 1.24 12.20 -27.89
CA LEU A 414 0.30 13.02 -27.14
C LEU A 414 0.84 13.14 -25.70
N THR A 415 1.21 14.35 -25.30
CA THR A 415 2.02 14.53 -24.09
C THR A 415 1.41 15.52 -23.11
N THR A 416 1.70 15.30 -21.84
CA THR A 416 1.42 16.20 -20.71
C THR A 416 2.57 17.16 -20.46
N LEU A 417 3.67 17.07 -21.23
CA LEU A 417 4.92 17.76 -21.01
C LEU A 417 5.04 19.00 -21.90
N ASN A 418 5.79 19.98 -21.43
CA ASN A 418 6.27 21.07 -22.27
C ASN A 418 7.37 20.53 -23.21
N PRO A 419 7.21 20.60 -24.54
CA PRO A 419 8.16 20.01 -25.48
C PRO A 419 9.55 20.67 -25.45
N ALA A 420 9.67 21.90 -24.96
CA ALA A 420 10.95 22.59 -24.89
C ALA A 420 11.75 22.24 -23.61
N THR A 421 11.07 21.94 -22.50
CA THR A 421 11.72 21.71 -21.21
C THR A 421 11.67 20.28 -20.74
N GLY A 422 10.78 19.45 -21.31
CA GLY A 422 10.49 18.08 -20.83
C GLY A 422 9.80 18.01 -19.47
N GLN A 423 9.41 19.15 -18.90
CA GLN A 423 8.72 19.20 -17.61
C GLN A 423 7.20 19.10 -17.78
N ARG A 424 6.52 18.56 -16.78
CA ARG A 424 5.05 18.45 -16.77
C ARG A 424 4.41 19.84 -16.80
N ALA A 425 3.59 20.09 -17.84
CA ALA A 425 2.97 21.39 -18.12
C ALA A 425 1.44 21.36 -18.13
N ILE A 426 0.81 20.20 -18.23
CA ILE A 426 -0.65 20.03 -18.41
C ILE A 426 -1.50 20.78 -17.37
N ARG A 427 -0.96 21.14 -16.21
CA ARG A 427 -1.69 21.88 -15.15
C ARG A 427 -1.61 23.39 -15.29
N ASN A 428 -0.67 23.92 -16.07
CA ASN A 428 -0.36 25.36 -16.14
C ASN A 428 -0.10 25.88 -17.54
N ALA A 429 -0.16 25.02 -18.56
CA ALA A 429 0.03 25.39 -19.96
C ALA A 429 -0.72 24.43 -20.88
N GLU A 430 -0.97 24.88 -22.10
CA GLU A 430 -1.54 24.09 -23.19
C GLU A 430 -0.63 22.93 -23.57
N THR A 431 -1.24 21.76 -23.84
CA THR A 431 -0.57 20.56 -24.32
C THR A 431 -1.48 19.83 -25.30
N ASN A 432 -0.91 19.16 -26.30
CA ASN A 432 -1.69 18.48 -27.34
C ASN A 432 -2.60 17.36 -26.79
N LEU A 433 -2.21 16.70 -25.68
CA LEU A 433 -3.07 15.73 -25.00
C LEU A 433 -4.21 16.42 -24.23
N GLY A 434 -3.95 17.60 -23.68
CA GLY A 434 -4.97 18.45 -23.06
C GLY A 434 -6.04 18.89 -24.05
N ASP A 435 -5.61 19.33 -25.22
CA ASP A 435 -6.49 19.77 -26.32
C ASP A 435 -7.35 18.61 -26.81
N LEU A 436 -6.75 17.45 -27.09
CA LEU A 436 -7.49 16.24 -27.48
C LEU A 436 -8.54 15.85 -26.42
N THR A 437 -8.19 15.97 -25.15
CA THR A 437 -9.11 15.67 -24.04
C THR A 437 -10.29 16.62 -24.01
N ALA A 438 -10.04 17.92 -24.10
CA ALA A 438 -11.09 18.95 -24.11
C ALA A 438 -12.01 18.79 -25.33
N ASP A 439 -11.45 18.52 -26.50
CA ASP A 439 -12.22 18.26 -27.72
C ASP A 439 -13.05 16.98 -27.62
N ALA A 440 -12.52 15.91 -27.04
CA ALA A 440 -13.27 14.68 -26.82
C ALA A 440 -14.48 14.91 -25.91
N TYR A 441 -14.32 15.64 -24.79
CA TYR A 441 -15.43 16.00 -23.91
C TYR A 441 -16.45 16.89 -24.62
N ARG A 442 -16.01 17.90 -25.35
CA ARG A 442 -16.89 18.78 -26.15
C ARG A 442 -17.74 17.96 -27.12
N MET A 443 -17.13 17.04 -27.85
CA MET A 443 -17.83 16.21 -28.85
C MET A 443 -18.80 15.21 -28.20
N VAL A 444 -18.36 14.49 -27.17
CA VAL A 444 -19.17 13.44 -26.53
C VAL A 444 -20.36 14.02 -25.77
N LEU A 445 -20.17 15.18 -25.12
CA LEU A 445 -21.21 15.85 -24.34
C LEU A 445 -22.08 16.82 -25.18
N GLY A 446 -21.73 17.04 -26.45
CA GLY A 446 -22.46 17.96 -27.35
C GLY A 446 -22.38 19.43 -26.90
N ALA A 447 -21.30 19.82 -26.25
CA ALA A 447 -21.09 21.18 -25.74
C ALA A 447 -20.36 22.08 -26.75
N ASP A 448 -20.47 23.39 -26.61
CA ASP A 448 -19.74 24.36 -27.44
C ASP A 448 -18.26 24.47 -27.04
N ILE A 449 -17.98 24.32 -25.74
CA ILE A 449 -16.63 24.38 -25.15
C ILE A 449 -16.41 23.14 -24.29
N GLY A 450 -15.25 22.50 -24.43
CA GLY A 450 -14.78 21.43 -23.56
C GLY A 450 -13.76 21.93 -22.57
N LEU A 451 -13.89 21.58 -21.30
CA LEU A 451 -12.92 21.85 -20.24
C LEU A 451 -12.53 20.56 -19.54
N SER A 452 -11.26 20.42 -19.24
CA SER A 452 -10.73 19.30 -18.45
C SER A 452 -9.76 19.79 -17.39
N ASN A 453 -9.79 19.16 -16.22
CA ASN A 453 -8.77 19.38 -15.20
C ASN A 453 -7.46 18.70 -15.62
N GLY A 454 -6.41 19.46 -15.90
CA GLY A 454 -5.09 18.93 -16.26
C GLY A 454 -4.49 17.97 -15.22
N GLY A 455 -4.92 18.05 -13.96
CA GLY A 455 -4.56 17.10 -12.91
C GLY A 455 -5.13 15.70 -13.12
N GLY A 456 -6.26 15.58 -13.82
CA GLY A 456 -6.91 14.30 -14.16
C GLY A 456 -6.25 13.54 -15.30
N ILE A 457 -5.37 14.18 -16.07
CA ILE A 457 -4.63 13.57 -17.19
C ILE A 457 -3.31 13.04 -16.65
N ARG A 458 -3.16 11.71 -16.51
CA ARG A 458 -2.13 11.10 -15.66
C ARG A 458 -0.93 10.53 -16.42
N ALA A 459 -1.07 10.20 -17.69
CA ALA A 459 -0.03 9.59 -18.53
C ALA A 459 0.02 10.26 -19.91
N ASP A 460 1.11 10.01 -20.63
CA ASP A 460 1.27 10.37 -22.04
C ASP A 460 0.86 9.19 -22.93
N ILE A 461 0.48 9.46 -24.21
CA ILE A 461 0.26 8.44 -25.23
C ILE A 461 1.37 8.56 -26.26
N LYS A 462 2.05 7.44 -26.56
CA LYS A 462 3.10 7.42 -27.59
C LYS A 462 2.51 7.35 -29.00
N THR A 463 3.28 7.79 -29.98
CA THR A 463 2.96 7.61 -31.42
C THR A 463 2.70 6.12 -31.72
N GLY A 464 1.73 5.86 -32.58
CA GLY A 464 1.30 4.51 -32.97
C GLY A 464 -0.13 4.21 -32.56
N ASN A 465 -0.42 2.93 -32.37
CA ASN A 465 -1.74 2.48 -31.92
C ASN A 465 -2.01 2.98 -30.50
N ILE A 466 -3.19 3.54 -30.32
CA ILE A 466 -3.74 3.91 -29.01
C ILE A 466 -4.58 2.75 -28.54
N THR A 467 -4.19 2.12 -27.43
CA THR A 467 -4.90 0.98 -26.85
C THR A 467 -5.85 1.40 -25.75
N TYR A 468 -6.74 0.50 -25.36
CA TYR A 468 -7.60 0.74 -24.19
C TYR A 468 -6.76 0.96 -22.91
N ASN A 469 -5.62 0.26 -22.79
CA ASN A 469 -4.67 0.49 -21.69
C ASN A 469 -4.16 1.93 -21.64
N ASP A 470 -3.82 2.50 -22.80
CA ASP A 470 -3.33 3.88 -22.87
C ASP A 470 -4.40 4.87 -22.39
N THR A 471 -5.66 4.66 -22.78
CA THR A 471 -6.76 5.52 -22.35
C THR A 471 -7.03 5.43 -20.85
N LEU A 472 -6.97 4.22 -20.26
CA LEU A 472 -7.11 4.03 -18.83
C LEU A 472 -5.93 4.59 -18.02
N ALA A 473 -4.72 4.51 -18.56
CA ALA A 473 -3.56 5.15 -17.94
C ALA A 473 -3.64 6.68 -17.94
N VAL A 474 -4.22 7.26 -19.00
CA VAL A 474 -4.47 8.71 -19.10
C VAL A 474 -5.59 9.13 -18.14
N PHE A 475 -6.67 8.38 -18.05
CA PHE A 475 -7.87 8.69 -17.26
C PHE A 475 -8.19 7.57 -16.28
N PRO A 476 -7.41 7.37 -15.21
CA PRO A 476 -7.66 6.28 -14.26
C PRO A 476 -8.83 6.55 -13.30
N TYR A 477 -9.40 7.75 -13.33
CA TYR A 477 -10.50 8.15 -12.45
C TYR A 477 -11.86 8.02 -13.15
N GLY A 478 -12.87 7.54 -12.45
CA GLY A 478 -14.24 7.44 -12.92
C GLY A 478 -15.00 8.78 -12.93
N ASN A 479 -14.37 9.85 -13.40
CA ASN A 479 -14.97 11.18 -13.46
C ASN A 479 -16.20 11.22 -14.35
N MET A 480 -17.25 11.92 -13.92
CA MET A 480 -18.46 12.15 -14.71
C MET A 480 -18.32 13.46 -15.50
N GLY A 481 -18.67 13.40 -16.79
CA GLY A 481 -18.86 14.60 -17.58
C GLY A 481 -20.15 15.32 -17.18
N CYS A 482 -20.12 16.63 -17.10
CA CYS A 482 -21.32 17.46 -16.92
C CYS A 482 -21.35 18.59 -17.94
N VAL A 483 -22.56 19.00 -18.33
CA VAL A 483 -22.80 20.18 -19.20
C VAL A 483 -23.39 21.27 -18.31
N VAL A 484 -22.84 22.46 -18.41
CA VAL A 484 -23.27 23.65 -17.68
C VAL A 484 -23.64 24.74 -18.71
N GLU A 485 -24.78 25.34 -18.57
CA GLU A 485 -25.17 26.51 -19.33
C GLU A 485 -24.63 27.77 -18.63
N ALA A 486 -23.94 28.62 -19.41
CA ALA A 486 -23.43 29.89 -18.91
C ALA A 486 -23.71 31.01 -19.94
N THR A 487 -24.01 32.18 -19.43
CA THR A 487 -24.09 33.41 -20.26
C THR A 487 -22.70 34.03 -20.37
N GLY A 488 -22.40 34.56 -21.56
CA GLY A 488 -21.12 35.24 -21.81
C GLY A 488 -20.94 36.52 -21.02
#